data_2ee08a0ec10ea9298abd89a083f92829
#
_entry.id   2ee08a0ec10ea9298abd89a083f92829
#
_cell.length_a   1.000
_cell.length_b   1.000
_cell.length_c   1.000
_cell.angle_alpha   90.00
_cell.angle_beta   90.00
_cell.angle_gamma   90.00
#
_symmetry.space_group_name_H-M   'P 1'
#
loop_
_entity.id
_entity.type
_entity.pdbx_description
1 polymer ?
#
loop_
_entity_poly.entity_id
_entity_poly.type
_entity_poly.pdbx_seq_one_letter_code
_entity_poly.pdbx_strand_id
1 'polypeptide(L)'
;MARRKRSNSEQPIGVGLTAKQMKRKKPLSSEYLVDIEPITENQKKLFDSYAEGKQQVAYGVAGTGKTFITLYNALCDVLDEKSPYEKIYLVRSLVATREIGFLPGDHEDKADIYQIPYKNMVKYMFQMPSDADFEMLYGNLKAQETIKFWSTSFIRGTTLDNAIIIVDEFQNLNFHELDSIMTRVGENSKICFCGDATQTDLIKTNDKNGVVDFMKILRAMPSFDIHEFGIDDIVRSGLVKEYLIAKLESGI
;
A
#
# COMPACT_ATOMS: atom_id res chain seq x y z
N MET A 1 -24.65 20.01 45.81
CA MET A 1 -25.12 19.87 44.42
C MET A 1 -23.93 19.45 43.56
N ALA A 2 -23.86 18.17 43.23
CA ALA A 2 -22.74 17.59 42.49
C ALA A 2 -22.93 17.84 41.01
N ARG A 3 -21.95 18.48 40.39
CA ARG A 3 -21.88 18.73 38.94
C ARG A 3 -21.53 17.44 38.24
N ARG A 4 -22.51 16.79 37.59
CA ARG A 4 -22.29 15.63 36.70
C ARG A 4 -21.27 15.99 35.62
N LYS A 5 -20.11 15.31 35.62
CA LYS A 5 -19.22 15.23 34.46
C LYS A 5 -20.01 14.60 33.31
N ARG A 6 -20.22 15.35 32.22
CA ARG A 6 -20.66 14.77 30.96
C ARG A 6 -19.60 13.81 30.48
N SER A 7 -19.97 12.55 30.33
CA SER A 7 -19.18 11.56 29.63
C SER A 7 -18.87 12.08 28.22
N ASN A 8 -17.62 12.00 27.81
CA ASN A 8 -17.24 12.16 26.41
C ASN A 8 -18.09 11.18 25.61
N SER A 9 -18.97 11.73 24.79
CA SER A 9 -19.67 10.98 23.76
C SER A 9 -18.60 10.45 22.81
N GLU A 10 -18.57 9.14 22.64
CA GLU A 10 -17.81 8.44 21.63
C GLU A 10 -18.03 9.16 20.29
N GLN A 11 -16.96 9.76 19.76
CA GLN A 11 -16.98 10.25 18.39
C GLN A 11 -16.97 9.01 17.49
N PRO A 12 -17.81 8.94 16.45
CA PRO A 12 -17.79 7.82 15.56
C PRO A 12 -16.39 7.71 14.92
N ILE A 13 -15.81 6.52 15.00
CA ILE A 13 -14.58 6.13 14.35
C ILE A 13 -14.73 6.48 12.86
N GLY A 14 -13.80 7.26 12.31
CA GLY A 14 -13.85 7.65 10.91
C GLY A 14 -14.38 9.07 10.62
N VAL A 15 -14.57 9.91 11.63
CA VAL A 15 -14.86 11.33 11.39
C VAL A 15 -13.56 12.04 11.04
N GLY A 16 -13.41 12.38 9.77
CA GLY A 16 -12.24 13.10 9.27
C GLY A 16 -12.00 14.43 10.00
N LEU A 17 -10.75 14.84 10.01
CA LEU A 17 -10.34 16.13 10.59
C LEU A 17 -10.85 17.28 9.75
N THR A 18 -11.39 18.32 10.39
CA THR A 18 -11.71 19.57 9.72
C THR A 18 -10.44 20.40 9.50
N ALA A 19 -10.44 21.29 8.50
CA ALA A 19 -9.34 22.23 8.24
C ALA A 19 -8.94 23.04 9.50
N LYS A 20 -9.91 23.31 10.41
CA LYS A 20 -9.67 24.01 11.68
C LYS A 20 -8.94 23.13 12.70
N GLN A 21 -9.19 21.83 12.71
CA GLN A 21 -8.51 20.86 13.59
C GLN A 21 -7.07 20.64 13.12
N MET A 22 -6.84 20.55 11.80
CA MET A 22 -5.49 20.44 11.23
C MET A 22 -4.63 21.67 11.51
N LYS A 23 -5.19 22.88 11.47
CA LYS A 23 -4.48 24.11 11.82
C LYS A 23 -4.03 24.17 13.29
N ARG A 24 -4.58 23.36 14.18
CA ARG A 24 -4.20 23.29 15.60
C ARG A 24 -2.94 22.49 15.89
N LYS A 25 -2.18 22.07 14.87
CA LYS A 25 -0.92 21.30 14.98
C LYS A 25 -1.03 20.07 15.91
N LYS A 26 -2.20 19.44 16.01
CA LYS A 26 -2.26 18.09 16.60
C LYS A 26 -1.60 17.15 15.62
N PRO A 27 -0.69 16.28 16.06
CA PRO A 27 -0.14 15.25 15.18
C PRO A 27 -1.31 14.42 14.62
N LEU A 28 -1.20 14.04 13.34
CA LEU A 28 -2.10 13.07 12.75
C LEU A 28 -1.94 11.76 13.54
N SER A 29 -3.05 11.16 13.93
CA SER A 29 -3.08 9.90 14.68
C SER A 29 -3.83 8.85 13.86
N SER A 30 -3.52 7.58 14.07
CA SER A 30 -4.24 6.45 13.49
C SER A 30 -5.74 6.44 13.84
N GLU A 31 -6.15 7.09 14.93
CA GLU A 31 -7.55 7.27 15.34
C GLU A 31 -8.41 8.01 14.30
N TYR A 32 -7.79 8.69 13.34
CA TYR A 32 -8.50 9.38 12.26
C TYR A 32 -8.72 8.51 11.03
N LEU A 33 -8.14 7.32 11.00
CA LEU A 33 -8.42 6.34 9.98
C LEU A 33 -9.75 5.65 10.25
N VAL A 34 -10.47 5.32 9.20
CA VAL A 34 -11.62 4.41 9.31
C VAL A 34 -11.15 3.05 9.77
N ASP A 35 -11.98 2.36 10.52
CA ASP A 35 -11.70 0.97 10.88
C ASP A 35 -11.96 0.07 9.67
N ILE A 36 -10.94 -0.66 9.24
CA ILE A 36 -10.97 -1.56 8.10
C ILE A 36 -10.69 -2.97 8.59
N GLU A 37 -11.72 -3.81 8.47
CA GLU A 37 -11.64 -5.22 8.81
C GLU A 37 -11.40 -6.09 7.56
N PRO A 38 -10.72 -7.23 7.70
CA PRO A 38 -10.56 -8.19 6.61
C PRO A 38 -11.91 -8.80 6.23
N ILE A 39 -12.20 -8.85 4.92
CA ILE A 39 -13.45 -9.39 4.38
C ILE A 39 -13.28 -10.85 3.96
N THR A 40 -12.06 -11.27 3.64
CA THR A 40 -11.74 -12.63 3.20
C THR A 40 -10.70 -13.28 4.12
N GLU A 41 -10.60 -14.60 4.07
CA GLU A 41 -9.66 -15.35 4.90
C GLU A 41 -8.20 -15.00 4.57
N ASN A 42 -7.86 -14.78 3.29
CA ASN A 42 -6.50 -14.39 2.91
C ASN A 42 -6.18 -12.94 3.29
N GLN A 43 -7.18 -12.04 3.28
CA GLN A 43 -7.03 -10.71 3.85
C GLN A 43 -6.73 -10.79 5.36
N LYS A 44 -7.45 -11.65 6.10
CA LYS A 44 -7.21 -11.86 7.53
C LYS A 44 -5.79 -12.37 7.79
N LYS A 45 -5.34 -13.38 7.05
CA LYS A 45 -3.96 -13.88 7.16
C LYS A 45 -2.93 -12.77 6.90
N LEU A 46 -3.19 -11.88 5.94
CA LEU A 46 -2.31 -10.75 5.65
C LEU A 46 -2.25 -9.78 6.83
N PHE A 47 -3.39 -9.46 7.46
CA PHE A 47 -3.43 -8.63 8.68
C PHE A 47 -2.69 -9.30 9.85
N ASP A 48 -2.97 -10.55 10.13
CA ASP A 48 -2.40 -11.30 11.25
C ASP A 48 -0.86 -11.39 11.10
N SER A 49 -0.38 -11.80 9.94
CA SER A 49 1.04 -11.88 9.60
C SER A 49 1.74 -10.51 9.68
N TYR A 50 1.06 -9.44 9.26
CA TYR A 50 1.58 -8.08 9.38
C TYR A 50 1.76 -7.69 10.86
N ALA A 51 0.77 -7.98 11.71
CA ALA A 51 0.80 -7.71 13.15
C ALA A 51 1.88 -8.54 13.88
N GLU A 52 2.18 -9.76 13.40
CA GLU A 52 3.29 -10.59 13.89
C GLU A 52 4.68 -10.05 13.52
N GLY A 53 4.75 -8.96 12.76
CA GLY A 53 6.02 -8.32 12.39
C GLY A 53 6.71 -8.94 11.17
N LYS A 54 6.03 -9.82 10.42
CA LYS A 54 6.57 -10.44 9.21
C LYS A 54 6.70 -9.44 8.06
N GLN A 55 7.72 -9.66 7.23
CA GLN A 55 7.80 -9.09 5.89
C GLN A 55 6.78 -9.81 5.00
N GLN A 56 6.18 -9.15 4.02
CA GLN A 56 5.05 -9.72 3.32
C GLN A 56 5.21 -9.76 1.81
N VAL A 57 4.64 -10.80 1.21
CA VAL A 57 4.33 -10.84 -0.22
C VAL A 57 2.85 -11.16 -0.37
N ALA A 58 2.09 -10.23 -0.94
CA ALA A 58 0.69 -10.39 -1.30
C ALA A 58 0.55 -10.39 -2.82
N TYR A 59 0.24 -11.52 -3.43
CA TYR A 59 0.15 -11.63 -4.88
C TYR A 59 -1.08 -12.46 -5.31
N GLY A 60 -1.45 -12.42 -6.58
CA GLY A 60 -2.57 -13.19 -7.10
C GLY A 60 -3.59 -12.35 -7.83
N VAL A 61 -4.86 -12.77 -7.80
CA VAL A 61 -5.93 -12.19 -8.61
C VAL A 61 -6.13 -10.70 -8.31
N ALA A 62 -6.37 -9.90 -9.37
CA ALA A 62 -6.66 -8.48 -9.26
C ALA A 62 -7.97 -8.21 -8.49
N GLY A 63 -8.07 -7.06 -7.85
CA GLY A 63 -9.29 -6.63 -7.17
C GLY A 63 -9.58 -7.29 -5.82
N THR A 64 -8.57 -7.87 -5.19
CA THR A 64 -8.64 -8.55 -3.89
C THR A 64 -8.21 -7.68 -2.71
N GLY A 65 -7.80 -6.43 -2.96
CA GLY A 65 -7.48 -5.45 -1.91
C GLY A 65 -6.04 -5.51 -1.37
N LYS A 66 -5.13 -6.26 -1.97
CA LYS A 66 -3.73 -6.42 -1.51
C LYS A 66 -3.05 -5.11 -1.16
N THR A 67 -2.87 -4.22 -2.13
CA THR A 67 -2.22 -2.92 -1.97
C THR A 67 -2.98 -2.03 -0.99
N PHE A 68 -4.31 -2.06 -1.03
CA PHE A 68 -5.17 -1.28 -0.14
C PHE A 68 -4.94 -1.66 1.33
N ILE A 69 -4.99 -2.96 1.67
CA ILE A 69 -4.78 -3.45 3.04
C ILE A 69 -3.36 -3.17 3.50
N THR A 70 -2.37 -3.42 2.64
CA THR A 70 -0.96 -3.15 2.98
C THR A 70 -0.72 -1.67 3.28
N LEU A 71 -1.31 -0.77 2.47
CA LEU A 71 -1.21 0.68 2.69
C LEU A 71 -1.95 1.11 3.98
N TYR A 72 -3.12 0.50 4.26
CA TYR A 72 -3.86 0.76 5.49
C TYR A 72 -3.05 0.38 6.73
N ASN A 73 -2.50 -0.83 6.78
CA ASN A 73 -1.66 -1.28 7.89
C ASN A 73 -0.43 -0.37 8.07
N ALA A 74 0.20 0.02 6.95
CA ALA A 74 1.32 0.93 6.98
C ALA A 74 0.96 2.32 7.52
N LEU A 75 -0.23 2.84 7.17
CA LEU A 75 -0.72 4.11 7.72
C LEU A 75 -1.04 4.01 9.21
N CYS A 76 -1.64 2.91 9.66
CA CYS A 76 -1.87 2.67 11.09
C CYS A 76 -0.55 2.74 11.86
N ASP A 77 0.49 2.08 11.36
CA ASP A 77 1.80 2.05 12.01
C ASP A 77 2.50 3.42 12.01
N VAL A 78 2.61 4.11 10.87
CA VAL A 78 3.35 5.39 10.81
C VAL A 78 2.62 6.55 11.51
N LEU A 79 1.34 6.38 11.80
CA LEU A 79 0.55 7.35 12.56
C LEU A 79 0.42 6.99 14.04
N ASP A 80 0.97 5.87 14.47
CA ASP A 80 1.08 5.51 15.89
C ASP A 80 2.42 6.01 16.43
N GLU A 81 2.37 6.91 17.40
CA GLU A 81 3.57 7.48 18.06
C GLU A 81 4.48 6.42 18.73
N LYS A 82 3.95 5.22 18.99
CA LYS A 82 4.72 4.12 19.61
C LYS A 82 5.39 3.22 18.59
N SER A 83 5.04 3.37 17.32
CA SER A 83 5.60 2.59 16.23
C SER A 83 7.04 3.04 15.91
N PRO A 84 7.94 2.13 15.53
CA PRO A 84 9.27 2.50 15.08
C PRO A 84 9.29 3.08 13.66
N TYR A 85 8.16 3.01 12.96
CA TYR A 85 8.07 3.43 11.56
C TYR A 85 7.64 4.89 11.46
N GLU A 86 8.38 5.65 10.68
CA GLU A 86 8.13 7.09 10.49
C GLU A 86 7.60 7.41 9.09
N LYS A 87 7.87 6.55 8.12
CA LYS A 87 7.66 6.84 6.69
C LYS A 87 7.15 5.64 5.93
N ILE A 88 6.35 5.91 4.91
CA ILE A 88 5.92 4.93 3.91
C ILE A 88 6.60 5.28 2.57
N TYR A 89 7.34 4.33 2.02
CA TYR A 89 7.84 4.41 0.65
C TYR A 89 6.96 3.57 -0.27
N LEU A 90 6.26 4.22 -1.17
CA LEU A 90 5.51 3.57 -2.25
C LEU A 90 6.42 3.47 -3.47
N VAL A 91 6.83 2.25 -3.77
CA VAL A 91 7.75 1.94 -4.86
C VAL A 91 6.98 1.26 -5.97
N ARG A 92 7.04 1.81 -7.16
CA ARG A 92 6.44 1.22 -8.36
C ARG A 92 7.36 1.41 -9.57
N SER A 93 7.34 0.44 -10.49
CA SER A 93 7.97 0.62 -11.79
C SER A 93 7.24 1.71 -12.57
N LEU A 94 7.99 2.66 -13.08
CA LEU A 94 7.51 3.67 -14.05
C LEU A 94 7.67 3.15 -15.49
N VAL A 95 7.45 1.87 -15.73
CA VAL A 95 7.41 1.39 -17.11
C VAL A 95 6.29 2.14 -17.82
N ALA A 96 6.66 2.97 -18.78
CA ALA A 96 5.70 3.62 -19.68
C ALA A 96 4.90 2.48 -20.35
N THR A 97 3.70 2.22 -19.85
CA THR A 97 2.74 1.41 -20.61
C THR A 97 2.59 2.12 -21.95
N ARG A 98 2.51 1.38 -23.04
CA ARG A 98 2.41 1.93 -24.42
C ARG A 98 1.26 2.94 -24.59
N GLU A 99 0.38 3.04 -23.60
CA GLU A 99 -0.77 3.94 -23.54
C GLU A 99 -0.44 5.35 -23.06
N ILE A 100 0.67 5.57 -22.35
CA ILE A 100 1.12 6.90 -21.94
C ILE A 100 2.27 7.30 -22.90
N GLY A 101 1.96 7.36 -24.20
CA GLY A 101 2.81 8.00 -25.17
C GLY A 101 3.00 9.46 -24.77
N PHE A 102 4.21 9.96 -24.90
CA PHE A 102 4.63 11.36 -24.81
C PHE A 102 3.62 12.30 -24.15
N LEU A 103 3.37 12.16 -22.86
CA LEU A 103 2.76 13.24 -22.11
C LEU A 103 3.79 14.37 -22.03
N PRO A 104 3.46 15.59 -22.51
CA PRO A 104 4.29 16.76 -22.28
C PRO A 104 4.29 17.05 -20.78
N GLY A 105 5.45 17.21 -20.17
CA GLY A 105 5.64 17.51 -18.75
C GLY A 105 6.95 16.93 -18.23
N ASP A 106 7.44 17.50 -17.14
CA ASP A 106 8.65 17.07 -16.46
C ASP A 106 8.44 15.71 -15.78
N HIS A 107 9.53 15.08 -15.32
CA HIS A 107 9.48 13.79 -14.61
C HIS A 107 8.58 13.82 -13.35
N GLU A 108 8.41 14.99 -12.74
CA GLU A 108 7.54 15.20 -11.57
C GLU A 108 6.06 15.13 -11.94
N ASP A 109 5.65 15.79 -13.05
CA ASP A 109 4.25 15.75 -13.53
C ASP A 109 3.80 14.33 -13.90
N LYS A 110 4.71 13.53 -14.44
CA LYS A 110 4.45 12.12 -14.77
C LYS A 110 4.33 11.26 -13.51
N ALA A 111 5.13 11.54 -12.49
CA ALA A 111 5.08 10.83 -11.21
C ALA A 111 3.74 11.07 -10.50
N ASP A 112 3.14 12.24 -10.61
CA ASP A 112 1.88 12.58 -9.95
C ASP A 112 0.70 11.74 -10.48
N ILE A 113 0.67 11.39 -11.76
CA ILE A 113 -0.38 10.53 -12.33
C ILE A 113 -0.35 9.13 -11.69
N TYR A 114 0.84 8.56 -11.47
CA TYR A 114 0.98 7.25 -10.82
C TYR A 114 0.62 7.26 -9.33
N GLN A 115 0.55 8.44 -8.71
CA GLN A 115 0.17 8.61 -7.31
C GLN A 115 -1.35 8.63 -7.11
N ILE A 116 -2.13 8.94 -8.15
CA ILE A 116 -3.59 9.09 -8.06
C ILE A 116 -4.29 7.89 -7.42
N PRO A 117 -4.02 6.62 -7.77
CA PRO A 117 -4.66 5.47 -7.15
C PRO A 117 -4.43 5.42 -5.63
N TYR A 118 -3.21 5.68 -5.19
CA TYR A 118 -2.85 5.66 -3.77
C TYR A 118 -3.46 6.86 -3.02
N LYS A 119 -3.48 8.03 -3.64
CA LYS A 119 -4.16 9.21 -3.10
C LYS A 119 -5.65 8.93 -2.87
N ASN A 120 -6.31 8.24 -3.80
CA ASN A 120 -7.71 7.83 -3.66
C ASN A 120 -7.90 6.78 -2.54
N MET A 121 -6.96 5.84 -2.37
CA MET A 121 -6.99 4.90 -1.24
C MET A 121 -6.86 5.65 0.10
N VAL A 122 -5.91 6.56 0.22
CA VAL A 122 -5.72 7.40 1.42
C VAL A 122 -6.98 8.25 1.68
N LYS A 123 -7.59 8.81 0.63
CA LYS A 123 -8.84 9.58 0.75
C LYS A 123 -9.96 8.73 1.34
N TYR A 124 -10.10 7.51 0.91
CA TYR A 124 -11.08 6.57 1.46
C TYR A 124 -10.80 6.24 2.92
N MET A 125 -9.53 6.03 3.28
CA MET A 125 -9.12 5.64 4.64
C MET A 125 -9.34 6.74 5.67
N PHE A 126 -9.26 8.00 5.27
CA PHE A 126 -9.47 9.14 6.19
C PHE A 126 -10.89 9.70 6.17
N GLN A 127 -11.69 9.43 5.14
CA GLN A 127 -13.09 9.91 4.98
C GLN A 127 -13.30 11.37 5.42
N MET A 128 -12.47 12.27 4.87
CA MET A 128 -12.52 13.70 5.22
C MET A 128 -13.87 14.34 4.82
N PRO A 129 -14.37 15.34 5.57
CA PRO A 129 -15.66 15.97 5.32
C PRO A 129 -15.76 16.63 3.95
N SER A 130 -14.66 17.12 3.41
CA SER A 130 -14.60 17.75 2.10
C SER A 130 -13.30 17.41 1.35
N ASP A 131 -13.32 17.60 0.04
CA ASP A 131 -12.14 17.44 -0.79
C ASP A 131 -11.03 18.44 -0.40
N ALA A 132 -11.38 19.66 -0.01
CA ALA A 132 -10.41 20.65 0.44
C ALA A 132 -9.72 20.24 1.76
N ASP A 133 -10.45 19.63 2.69
CA ASP A 133 -9.89 19.09 3.93
C ASP A 133 -8.93 17.94 3.64
N PHE A 134 -9.30 17.06 2.69
CA PHE A 134 -8.45 15.98 2.25
C PHE A 134 -7.16 16.48 1.57
N GLU A 135 -7.26 17.45 0.65
CA GLU A 135 -6.07 18.01 0.00
C GLU A 135 -5.09 18.62 1.01
N MET A 136 -5.61 19.28 2.04
CA MET A 136 -4.78 19.82 3.12
C MET A 136 -4.10 18.70 3.92
N LEU A 137 -4.84 17.64 4.29
CA LEU A 137 -4.30 16.49 5.00
C LEU A 137 -3.23 15.80 4.16
N TYR A 138 -3.51 15.49 2.91
CA TYR A 138 -2.61 14.80 2.03
C TYR A 138 -1.34 15.62 1.73
N GLY A 139 -1.50 16.93 1.56
CA GLY A 139 -0.38 17.87 1.45
C GLY A 139 0.52 17.86 2.70
N ASN A 140 -0.07 17.75 3.89
CA ASN A 140 0.70 17.62 5.13
C ASN A 140 1.46 16.29 5.21
N LEU A 141 0.85 15.16 4.81
CA LEU A 141 1.51 13.85 4.76
C LEU A 141 2.72 13.88 3.81
N LYS A 142 2.58 14.52 2.65
CA LYS A 142 3.70 14.73 1.70
C LYS A 142 4.77 15.66 2.27
N ALA A 143 4.39 16.80 2.83
CA ALA A 143 5.34 17.80 3.37
C ALA A 143 6.13 17.28 4.56
N GLN A 144 5.55 16.41 5.38
CA GLN A 144 6.20 15.72 6.49
C GLN A 144 6.95 14.46 6.04
N GLU A 145 6.93 14.17 4.75
CA GLU A 145 7.54 12.97 4.16
C GLU A 145 6.98 11.64 4.74
N THR A 146 5.80 11.66 5.33
CA THR A 146 5.14 10.46 5.87
C THR A 146 4.80 9.47 4.76
N ILE A 147 4.44 9.97 3.57
CA ILE A 147 4.25 9.15 2.35
C ILE A 147 5.16 9.70 1.27
N LYS A 148 6.01 8.82 0.73
CA LYS A 148 6.92 9.12 -0.37
C LYS A 148 6.70 8.16 -1.52
N PHE A 149 6.68 8.70 -2.74
CA PHE A 149 6.63 7.90 -3.95
C PHE A 149 8.02 7.83 -4.56
N TRP A 150 8.47 6.61 -4.83
CA TRP A 150 9.78 6.38 -5.42
C TRP A 150 9.68 5.46 -6.64
N SER A 151 10.35 5.84 -7.70
CA SER A 151 10.62 4.90 -8.78
C SER A 151 11.85 4.05 -8.43
N THR A 152 11.93 2.87 -9.02
CA THR A 152 13.08 1.96 -8.85
C THR A 152 14.42 2.62 -9.17
N SER A 153 14.42 3.65 -10.02
CA SER A 153 15.63 4.39 -10.38
C SER A 153 16.20 5.25 -9.25
N PHE A 154 15.40 5.72 -8.31
CA PHE A 154 15.82 6.60 -7.23
C PHE A 154 16.26 5.87 -5.95
N ILE A 155 16.00 4.57 -5.85
CA ILE A 155 16.33 3.77 -4.66
C ILE A 155 17.82 3.50 -4.52
N ARG A 156 18.58 3.56 -5.62
CA ARG A 156 20.02 3.25 -5.62
C ARG A 156 20.82 4.22 -4.76
N GLY A 157 21.65 3.68 -3.85
CA GLY A 157 22.56 4.45 -3.00
C GLY A 157 21.96 4.98 -1.70
N THR A 158 20.71 4.64 -1.36
CA THR A 158 20.05 5.05 -0.12
C THR A 158 19.73 3.83 0.74
N THR A 159 19.82 3.96 2.06
CA THR A 159 19.28 2.98 3.02
C THR A 159 17.98 3.55 3.57
N LEU A 160 16.96 2.71 3.70
CA LEU A 160 15.62 3.10 4.14
C LEU A 160 15.40 2.61 5.56
N ASP A 161 15.75 3.45 6.54
CA ASP A 161 15.58 3.17 7.96
C ASP A 161 14.24 3.69 8.49
N ASN A 162 13.71 3.06 9.53
CA ASN A 162 12.47 3.42 10.22
C ASN A 162 11.30 3.56 9.24
N ALA A 163 11.19 2.67 8.27
CA ALA A 163 10.29 2.83 7.14
C ALA A 163 9.49 1.58 6.81
N ILE A 164 8.30 1.77 6.26
CA ILE A 164 7.53 0.72 5.60
C ILE A 164 7.65 0.92 4.09
N ILE A 165 8.16 -0.08 3.40
CA ILE A 165 8.41 -0.05 1.97
C ILE A 165 7.35 -0.93 1.30
N ILE A 166 6.49 -0.34 0.50
CA ILE A 166 5.46 -1.03 -0.27
C ILE A 166 5.88 -1.06 -1.73
N VAL A 167 6.21 -2.22 -2.24
CA VAL A 167 6.58 -2.43 -3.64
C VAL A 167 5.34 -2.92 -4.37
N ASP A 168 4.70 -2.03 -5.10
CA ASP A 168 3.45 -2.34 -5.81
C ASP A 168 3.71 -2.74 -7.26
N GLU A 169 2.87 -3.64 -7.78
CA GLU A 169 3.03 -4.24 -9.12
C GLU A 169 4.42 -4.87 -9.33
N PHE A 170 4.93 -5.57 -8.29
CA PHE A 170 6.30 -6.09 -8.31
C PHE A 170 6.56 -7.07 -9.47
N GLN A 171 5.54 -7.71 -10.04
CA GLN A 171 5.65 -8.57 -11.22
C GLN A 171 6.14 -7.83 -12.47
N ASN A 172 6.05 -6.50 -12.49
CA ASN A 172 6.55 -5.67 -13.59
C ASN A 172 8.02 -5.28 -13.43
N LEU A 173 8.67 -5.67 -12.31
CA LEU A 173 10.07 -5.40 -12.03
C LEU A 173 10.94 -6.57 -12.50
N ASN A 174 12.17 -6.27 -12.90
CA ASN A 174 13.16 -7.32 -13.14
C ASN A 174 13.91 -7.69 -11.84
N PHE A 175 14.67 -8.79 -11.89
CA PHE A 175 15.41 -9.27 -10.73
C PHE A 175 16.36 -8.23 -10.14
N HIS A 176 17.07 -7.48 -10.96
CA HIS A 176 18.01 -6.46 -10.49
C HIS A 176 17.32 -5.30 -9.79
N GLU A 177 16.11 -4.93 -10.22
CA GLU A 177 15.31 -3.91 -9.55
C GLU A 177 14.82 -4.41 -8.20
N LEU A 178 14.29 -5.64 -8.14
CA LEU A 178 13.83 -6.28 -6.90
C LEU A 178 14.97 -6.47 -5.90
N ASP A 179 16.12 -6.97 -6.34
CA ASP A 179 17.34 -7.11 -5.53
C ASP A 179 17.83 -5.75 -5.03
N SER A 180 17.83 -4.74 -5.91
CA SER A 180 18.21 -3.37 -5.54
C SER A 180 17.31 -2.79 -4.45
N ILE A 181 15.99 -3.03 -4.51
CA ILE A 181 15.05 -2.59 -3.46
C ILE A 181 15.32 -3.35 -2.17
N MET A 182 15.42 -4.68 -2.25
CA MET A 182 15.62 -5.55 -1.10
C MET A 182 16.88 -5.21 -0.32
N THR A 183 17.96 -4.88 -1.01
CA THR A 183 19.25 -4.50 -0.42
C THR A 183 19.27 -3.07 0.16
N ARG A 184 18.19 -2.33 0.10
CA ARG A 184 18.03 -0.98 0.68
C ARG A 184 17.19 -0.97 1.95
N VAL A 185 16.59 -2.08 2.31
CA VAL A 185 15.86 -2.19 3.59
C VAL A 185 16.83 -1.98 4.73
N GLY A 186 16.61 -0.95 5.53
CA GLY A 186 17.46 -0.55 6.63
C GLY A 186 16.95 -1.05 7.98
N GLU A 187 17.50 -0.48 9.05
CA GLU A 187 17.12 -0.80 10.42
C GLU A 187 15.67 -0.37 10.70
N ASN A 188 14.97 -1.14 11.55
CA ASN A 188 13.58 -0.87 11.93
C ASN A 188 12.67 -0.64 10.72
N SER A 189 12.84 -1.44 9.66
CA SER A 189 12.05 -1.28 8.44
C SER A 189 11.31 -2.55 8.07
N LYS A 190 10.16 -2.37 7.44
CA LYS A 190 9.29 -3.43 6.94
C LYS A 190 9.16 -3.31 5.43
N ILE A 191 9.19 -4.44 4.72
CA ILE A 191 8.95 -4.45 3.28
C ILE A 191 7.77 -5.36 2.93
N CYS A 192 6.91 -4.87 2.05
CA CYS A 192 5.73 -5.56 1.55
C CYS A 192 5.71 -5.49 0.03
N PHE A 193 5.65 -6.65 -0.63
CA PHE A 193 5.49 -6.76 -2.07
C PHE A 193 4.03 -7.03 -2.41
N CYS A 194 3.43 -6.22 -3.29
CA CYS A 194 2.08 -6.39 -3.79
C CYS A 194 2.09 -6.58 -5.31
N GLY A 195 1.34 -7.56 -5.82
CA GLY A 195 1.29 -7.84 -7.25
C GLY A 195 0.01 -8.53 -7.70
N ASP A 196 -0.41 -8.22 -8.93
CA ASP A 196 -1.65 -8.73 -9.54
C ASP A 196 -1.41 -9.92 -10.49
N ALA A 197 -0.28 -10.64 -10.36
CA ALA A 197 0.01 -11.85 -11.12
C ALA A 197 -0.25 -13.09 -10.29
N THR A 198 -0.90 -14.10 -10.87
CA THR A 198 -1.01 -15.42 -10.25
C THR A 198 0.32 -16.17 -10.33
N GLN A 199 0.49 -17.19 -9.51
CA GLN A 199 1.68 -18.05 -9.60
C GLN A 199 1.82 -18.67 -11.00
N THR A 200 0.69 -19.04 -11.62
CA THR A 200 0.68 -19.60 -12.98
C THR A 200 1.17 -18.60 -14.01
N ASP A 201 0.78 -17.32 -13.88
CA ASP A 201 1.22 -16.27 -14.79
C ASP A 201 2.71 -15.99 -14.66
N LEU A 202 3.22 -15.96 -13.41
CA LEU A 202 4.64 -15.80 -13.15
C LEU A 202 5.48 -16.93 -13.78
N ILE A 203 4.97 -18.17 -13.79
CA ILE A 203 5.67 -19.33 -14.40
C ILE A 203 5.56 -19.28 -15.94
N LYS A 204 4.38 -18.97 -16.49
CA LYS A 204 4.13 -18.96 -17.94
C LYS A 204 4.93 -17.88 -18.69
N THR A 205 5.24 -16.76 -18.07
CA THR A 205 5.95 -15.63 -18.70
C THR A 205 7.40 -15.95 -19.02
N ASN A 206 7.82 -17.22 -18.91
CA ASN A 206 9.18 -17.68 -19.22
C ASN A 206 10.23 -16.74 -18.64
N ASP A 207 10.19 -16.60 -17.37
CA ASP A 207 10.71 -15.58 -16.46
C ASP A 207 11.97 -14.83 -16.94
N LYS A 208 11.81 -14.07 -18.02
CA LYS A 208 12.87 -13.16 -18.49
C LYS A 208 13.17 -12.07 -17.47
N ASN A 209 12.25 -11.87 -16.51
CA ASN A 209 12.35 -10.80 -15.54
C ASN A 209 12.96 -11.26 -14.21
N GLY A 210 13.09 -12.57 -13.95
CA GLY A 210 13.64 -13.11 -12.71
C GLY A 210 12.75 -13.01 -11.48
N VAL A 211 11.45 -12.70 -11.64
CA VAL A 211 10.50 -12.61 -10.54
C VAL A 211 10.28 -13.95 -9.84
N VAL A 212 10.26 -15.05 -10.63
CA VAL A 212 10.11 -16.41 -10.08
C VAL A 212 11.30 -16.77 -9.18
N ASP A 213 12.51 -16.43 -9.61
CA ASP A 213 13.71 -16.71 -8.80
C ASP A 213 13.74 -15.82 -7.55
N PHE A 214 13.33 -14.58 -7.66
CA PHE A 214 13.16 -13.70 -6.50
C PHE A 214 12.16 -14.29 -5.50
N MET A 215 10.98 -14.76 -5.96
CA MET A 215 9.99 -15.41 -5.13
C MET A 215 10.50 -16.69 -4.45
N LYS A 216 11.36 -17.49 -5.13
CA LYS A 216 12.01 -18.66 -4.50
C LYS A 216 12.91 -18.24 -3.33
N ILE A 217 13.67 -17.14 -3.50
CA ILE A 217 14.51 -16.59 -2.42
C ILE A 217 13.63 -16.17 -1.23
N LEU A 218 12.57 -15.39 -1.46
CA LEU A 218 11.69 -14.93 -0.38
C LEU A 218 11.02 -16.10 0.36
N ARG A 219 10.62 -17.16 -0.35
CA ARG A 219 10.05 -18.37 0.27
C ARG A 219 11.03 -19.11 1.17
N ALA A 220 12.32 -18.97 0.94
CA ALA A 220 13.36 -19.56 1.78
C ALA A 220 13.71 -18.71 3.01
N MET A 221 13.18 -17.47 3.10
CA MET A 221 13.45 -16.54 4.20
C MET A 221 12.38 -16.65 5.28
N PRO A 222 12.73 -17.07 6.53
CA PRO A 222 11.74 -17.23 7.63
C PRO A 222 11.06 -15.93 8.06
N SER A 223 11.65 -14.79 7.70
CA SER A 223 11.10 -13.46 7.99
C SER A 223 9.96 -13.05 7.06
N PHE A 224 9.74 -13.78 5.96
CA PHE A 224 8.68 -13.48 4.99
C PHE A 224 7.50 -14.44 5.13
N ASP A 225 6.29 -13.88 5.06
CA ASP A 225 5.08 -14.62 4.79
C ASP A 225 4.54 -14.28 3.40
N ILE A 226 4.06 -15.31 2.73
CA ILE A 226 3.64 -15.22 1.33
C ILE A 226 2.16 -15.60 1.24
N HIS A 227 1.35 -14.63 0.79
CA HIS A 227 -0.11 -14.75 0.68
C HIS A 227 -0.53 -14.75 -0.79
N GLU A 228 -1.14 -15.83 -1.23
CA GLU A 228 -1.72 -15.94 -2.56
C GLU A 228 -3.23 -15.67 -2.50
N PHE A 229 -3.68 -14.70 -3.26
CA PHE A 229 -5.07 -14.27 -3.36
C PHE A 229 -5.74 -14.91 -4.58
N GLY A 230 -6.81 -15.63 -4.34
CA GLY A 230 -7.58 -16.33 -5.37
C GLY A 230 -8.85 -15.60 -5.80
N ILE A 231 -9.69 -16.31 -6.54
CA ILE A 231 -10.99 -15.83 -7.04
C ILE A 231 -11.94 -15.50 -5.89
N ASP A 232 -11.89 -16.28 -4.81
CA ASP A 232 -12.76 -16.10 -3.65
C ASP A 232 -12.45 -14.81 -2.86
N ASP A 233 -11.24 -14.27 -3.06
CA ASP A 233 -10.80 -13.02 -2.42
C ASP A 233 -11.21 -11.76 -3.20
N ILE A 234 -11.89 -11.88 -4.33
CA ILE A 234 -12.31 -10.72 -5.13
C ILE A 234 -13.39 -9.92 -4.38
N VAL A 235 -13.05 -8.68 -4.01
CA VAL A 235 -13.90 -7.73 -3.25
C VAL A 235 -14.39 -6.57 -4.14
N ARG A 236 -14.76 -6.87 -5.37
CA ARG A 236 -15.29 -5.91 -6.34
C ARG A 236 -16.80 -6.05 -6.51
N SER A 237 -17.44 -5.04 -7.15
CA SER A 237 -18.86 -5.11 -7.50
C SER A 237 -19.17 -6.34 -8.38
N GLY A 238 -20.44 -6.80 -8.36
CA GLY A 238 -20.85 -8.04 -9.04
C GLY A 238 -20.40 -8.15 -10.48
N LEU A 239 -20.58 -7.10 -11.30
CA LEU A 239 -20.16 -7.08 -12.70
C LEU A 239 -18.63 -7.21 -12.87
N VAL A 240 -17.87 -6.49 -12.05
CA VAL A 240 -16.39 -6.54 -12.12
C VAL A 240 -15.89 -7.91 -11.68
N LYS A 241 -16.50 -8.48 -10.63
CA LYS A 241 -16.17 -9.83 -10.15
C LYS A 241 -16.46 -10.87 -11.24
N GLU A 242 -17.64 -10.82 -11.86
CA GLU A 242 -18.04 -11.70 -12.97
C GLU A 242 -17.04 -11.60 -14.13
N TYR A 243 -16.67 -10.39 -14.55
CA TYR A 243 -15.69 -10.19 -15.62
C TYR A 243 -14.32 -10.80 -15.27
N LEU A 244 -13.83 -10.58 -14.04
CA LEU A 244 -12.53 -11.12 -13.59
C LEU A 244 -12.54 -12.65 -13.57
N ILE A 245 -13.62 -13.26 -13.11
CA ILE A 245 -13.81 -14.72 -13.12
C ILE A 245 -13.80 -15.24 -14.57
N ALA A 246 -14.63 -14.68 -15.44
CA ALA A 246 -14.71 -15.09 -16.85
C ALA A 246 -13.37 -14.94 -17.58
N LYS A 247 -12.60 -13.86 -17.28
CA LYS A 247 -11.26 -13.65 -17.82
C LYS A 247 -10.29 -14.76 -17.40
N LEU A 248 -10.28 -15.12 -16.11
CA LEU A 248 -9.42 -16.18 -15.59
C LEU A 248 -9.78 -17.56 -16.18
N GLU A 249 -11.08 -17.88 -16.30
CA GLU A 249 -11.56 -19.12 -16.89
C GLU A 249 -11.22 -19.22 -18.39
N SER A 250 -11.15 -18.08 -19.06
CA SER A 250 -10.78 -18.01 -20.49
C SER A 250 -9.27 -18.14 -20.71
N GLY A 251 -8.46 -18.14 -19.66
CA GLY A 251 -6.99 -18.27 -19.74
C GLY A 251 -6.27 -17.07 -20.35
N ILE A 252 -6.92 -15.87 -20.30
CA ILE A 252 -6.43 -14.60 -20.86
C ILE A 252 -5.81 -13.74 -19.78
#